data_2067515a439f0d14b320b08ac706e265
#
_entry.id   2067515a439f0d14b320b08ac706e265
#
_cell.length_a   1.000
_cell.length_b   1.000
_cell.length_c   1.000
_cell.angle_alpha   90.00
_cell.angle_beta   90.00
_cell.angle_gamma   90.00
#
_symmetry.space_group_name_H-M   'P 1'
#
loop_
_entity.id
_entity.type
_entity.pdbx_description
1 polymer ?
#
loop_
_entity_poly.entity_id
_entity_poly.type
_entity_poly.pdbx_seq_one_letter_code
_entity_poly.pdbx_strand_id
1 'polypeptide(L)'
;YNMALPKLNESIKYTTKIPSTGKQVNFRPYLVKEEKILMIAMESEDKKSALDAISNTIQACVDEDINVYNLTVFDIEYLFTQIRSKSVGEVSTINISCAECKTQNEVSIDLSKIKVNVPKTIKSIKLADDMTLKLKYPVLAEVTDTMIDNEHNNVSQTQQIFDLLAICLDSLETAEEQISFADEPKEEVMAFLESFNNKQFEQVRKFVEDLPQMKHDVKFKCESCEHDNEVTLKGTSDFF
;
A
#
# COMPACT_ATOMS: atom_id res chain seq x y z
N TYR A 1 45.17 -19.01 1.04
CA TYR A 1 44.60 -18.00 0.13
C TYR A 1 43.08 -18.23 0.09
N ASN A 2 42.34 -17.52 0.95
CA ASN A 2 40.87 -17.44 0.84
C ASN A 2 40.55 -16.47 -0.29
N MET A 3 40.38 -16.97 -1.50
CA MET A 3 39.78 -16.17 -2.57
C MET A 3 38.26 -16.10 -2.32
N ALA A 4 37.84 -14.99 -1.74
CA ALA A 4 36.41 -14.69 -1.71
C ALA A 4 35.93 -14.51 -3.17
N LEU A 5 34.84 -15.16 -3.54
CA LEU A 5 34.24 -14.97 -4.86
C LEU A 5 33.85 -13.48 -5.03
N PRO A 6 33.99 -12.92 -6.23
CA PRO A 6 33.63 -11.54 -6.49
C PRO A 6 32.13 -11.35 -6.32
N LYS A 7 31.75 -10.20 -5.73
CA LYS A 7 30.34 -9.80 -5.65
C LYS A 7 29.90 -9.28 -7.02
N LEU A 8 28.81 -9.84 -7.51
CA LEU A 8 28.18 -9.45 -8.78
C LEU A 8 27.00 -8.52 -8.55
N ASN A 9 26.75 -7.60 -9.50
CA ASN A 9 25.52 -6.80 -9.60
C ASN A 9 25.22 -5.82 -8.44
N GLU A 10 26.19 -5.43 -7.63
CA GLU A 10 25.99 -4.41 -6.58
C GLU A 10 26.04 -2.95 -7.11
N SER A 11 26.46 -2.73 -8.36
CA SER A 11 26.74 -1.39 -8.91
C SER A 11 25.60 -0.75 -9.69
N ILE A 12 24.54 -1.50 -10.05
CA ILE A 12 23.43 -0.97 -10.84
C ILE A 12 22.44 -0.30 -9.91
N LYS A 13 22.24 1.02 -10.06
CA LYS A 13 21.31 1.80 -9.25
C LYS A 13 20.29 2.53 -10.13
N TYR A 14 19.09 2.60 -9.62
CA TYR A 14 17.96 3.32 -10.20
C TYR A 14 17.45 4.33 -9.18
N THR A 15 16.71 5.31 -9.66
CA THR A 15 16.14 6.37 -8.81
C THR A 15 14.64 6.42 -8.98
N THR A 16 13.92 6.58 -7.86
CA THR A 16 12.50 6.83 -7.85
C THR A 16 12.12 7.83 -6.75
N LYS A 17 10.84 8.18 -6.65
CA LYS A 17 10.33 9.05 -5.59
C LYS A 17 9.31 8.29 -4.76
N ILE A 18 9.36 8.45 -3.45
CA ILE A 18 8.33 7.95 -2.52
C ILE A 18 7.06 8.77 -2.78
N PRO A 19 5.93 8.14 -3.13
CA PRO A 19 4.71 8.86 -3.53
C PRO A 19 4.17 9.81 -2.47
N SER A 20 4.13 9.41 -1.19
CA SER A 20 3.56 10.20 -0.08
C SER A 20 4.37 11.46 0.23
N THR A 21 5.70 11.37 0.19
CA THR A 21 6.62 12.44 0.62
C THR A 21 7.26 13.19 -0.52
N GLY A 22 7.29 12.62 -1.72
CA GLY A 22 8.05 13.13 -2.86
C GLY A 22 9.58 13.01 -2.69
N LYS A 23 10.07 12.40 -1.59
CA LYS A 23 11.49 12.19 -1.34
C LYS A 23 12.08 11.26 -2.41
N GLN A 24 13.17 11.68 -3.01
CA GLN A 24 13.90 10.87 -3.98
C GLN A 24 14.73 9.81 -3.23
N VAL A 25 14.71 8.58 -3.74
CA VAL A 25 15.49 7.46 -3.22
C VAL A 25 16.16 6.71 -4.35
N ASN A 26 17.35 6.17 -4.05
CA ASN A 26 18.09 5.31 -4.97
C ASN A 26 17.91 3.86 -4.54
N PHE A 27 17.79 2.97 -5.50
CA PHE A 27 17.61 1.57 -5.22
C PHE A 27 18.35 0.69 -6.23
N ARG A 28 18.68 -0.52 -5.82
CA ARG A 28 19.17 -1.59 -6.69
C ARG A 28 18.08 -2.63 -6.96
N PRO A 29 18.16 -3.37 -8.05
CA PRO A 29 17.38 -4.60 -8.21
C PRO A 29 17.62 -5.56 -7.03
N TYR A 30 16.64 -6.35 -6.66
CA TYR A 30 16.86 -7.42 -5.72
C TYR A 30 17.63 -8.57 -6.40
N LEU A 31 18.35 -9.34 -5.61
CA LEU A 31 19.13 -10.48 -6.04
C LEU A 31 18.40 -11.78 -5.69
N VAL A 32 18.91 -12.90 -6.17
CA VAL A 32 18.33 -14.24 -5.89
C VAL A 32 18.14 -14.53 -4.39
N LYS A 33 18.94 -13.93 -3.51
CA LYS A 33 18.78 -14.08 -2.06
C LYS A 33 17.48 -13.44 -1.54
N GLU A 34 17.13 -12.25 -2.03
CA GLU A 34 15.86 -11.58 -1.68
C GLU A 34 14.68 -12.28 -2.38
N GLU A 35 14.83 -12.68 -3.64
CA GLU A 35 13.82 -13.44 -4.37
C GLU A 35 13.42 -14.73 -3.65
N LYS A 36 14.41 -15.47 -3.15
CA LYS A 36 14.17 -16.69 -2.38
C LYS A 36 13.31 -16.42 -1.12
N ILE A 37 13.59 -15.32 -0.42
CA ILE A 37 12.79 -14.92 0.78
C ILE A 37 11.36 -14.61 0.39
N LEU A 38 11.16 -13.86 -0.70
CA LEU A 38 9.83 -13.55 -1.22
C LEU A 38 9.05 -14.80 -1.61
N MET A 39 9.67 -15.74 -2.33
CA MET A 39 9.04 -17.01 -2.72
C MET A 39 8.62 -17.82 -1.50
N ILE A 40 9.48 -18.00 -0.49
CA ILE A 40 9.17 -18.73 0.74
C ILE A 40 8.00 -18.07 1.49
N ALA A 41 7.98 -16.73 1.57
CA ALA A 41 6.91 -16.01 2.24
C ALA A 41 5.55 -16.15 1.49
N MET A 42 5.57 -16.15 0.16
CA MET A 42 4.36 -16.39 -0.65
C MET A 42 3.83 -17.82 -0.53
N GLU A 43 4.70 -18.82 -0.41
CA GLU A 43 4.30 -20.21 -0.21
C GLU A 43 3.64 -20.46 1.15
N SER A 44 3.92 -19.63 2.14
CA SER A 44 3.35 -19.76 3.50
C SER A 44 1.86 -19.38 3.60
N GLU A 45 1.32 -18.67 2.60
CA GLU A 45 -0.03 -18.07 2.59
C GLU A 45 -0.30 -17.13 3.78
N ASP A 46 0.72 -16.83 4.59
CA ASP A 46 0.65 -15.90 5.72
C ASP A 46 0.87 -14.46 5.25
N LYS A 47 -0.17 -13.65 5.38
CA LYS A 47 -0.15 -12.24 4.95
C LYS A 47 0.94 -11.41 5.64
N LYS A 48 1.19 -11.68 6.92
CA LYS A 48 2.22 -10.97 7.68
C LYS A 48 3.60 -11.33 7.15
N SER A 49 3.90 -12.62 6.98
CA SER A 49 5.17 -13.08 6.41
C SER A 49 5.42 -12.49 5.02
N ALA A 50 4.39 -12.37 4.19
CA ALA A 50 4.48 -11.74 2.87
C ALA A 50 4.81 -10.24 2.97
N LEU A 51 4.15 -9.49 3.87
CA LEU A 51 4.42 -8.07 4.11
C LEU A 51 5.83 -7.85 4.67
N ASP A 52 6.27 -8.68 5.61
CA ASP A 52 7.61 -8.60 6.19
C ASP A 52 8.69 -8.91 5.13
N ALA A 53 8.48 -9.89 4.26
CA ALA A 53 9.39 -10.21 3.17
C ALA A 53 9.51 -9.05 2.16
N ILE A 54 8.39 -8.42 1.80
CA ILE A 54 8.36 -7.24 0.92
C ILE A 54 9.10 -6.08 1.59
N SER A 55 8.80 -5.78 2.86
CA SER A 55 9.42 -4.69 3.63
C SER A 55 10.93 -4.88 3.76
N ASN A 56 11.38 -6.09 4.10
CA ASN A 56 12.80 -6.44 4.19
C ASN A 56 13.50 -6.34 2.83
N THR A 57 12.82 -6.71 1.75
CA THR A 57 13.37 -6.58 0.39
C THR A 57 13.54 -5.10 0.03
N ILE A 58 12.58 -4.24 0.31
CA ILE A 58 12.69 -2.80 0.09
C ILE A 58 13.85 -2.22 0.91
N GLN A 59 13.92 -2.53 2.22
CA GLN A 59 14.98 -2.07 3.10
C GLN A 59 16.37 -2.50 2.62
N ALA A 60 16.51 -3.72 2.08
CA ALA A 60 17.76 -4.24 1.56
C ALA A 60 18.17 -3.63 0.20
N CYS A 61 17.21 -3.15 -0.58
CA CYS A 61 17.43 -2.65 -1.94
C CYS A 61 17.55 -1.13 -2.02
N VAL A 62 16.98 -0.37 -1.09
CA VAL A 62 17.06 1.10 -1.05
C VAL A 62 18.36 1.51 -0.34
N ASP A 63 19.06 2.51 -0.89
CA ASP A 63 20.36 2.97 -0.35
C ASP A 63 20.20 3.91 0.85
N GLU A 64 19.13 4.71 0.84
CA GLU A 64 18.86 5.67 1.91
C GLU A 64 18.40 4.95 3.18
N ASP A 65 18.80 5.48 4.34
CA ASP A 65 18.28 5.04 5.62
C ASP A 65 16.83 5.51 5.76
N ILE A 66 15.91 4.61 5.41
CA ILE A 66 14.47 4.79 5.54
C ILE A 66 13.90 3.73 6.47
N ASN A 67 13.04 4.14 7.38
CA ASN A 67 12.25 3.16 8.12
C ASN A 67 11.02 2.79 7.28
N VAL A 68 11.07 1.60 6.68
CA VAL A 68 10.01 1.09 5.78
C VAL A 68 8.66 1.00 6.50
N TYR A 69 8.65 0.68 7.80
CA TYR A 69 7.42 0.60 8.59
C TYR A 69 6.74 1.97 8.82
N ASN A 70 7.48 3.08 8.64
CA ASN A 70 6.93 4.44 8.71
C ASN A 70 6.42 4.95 7.34
N LEU A 71 6.50 4.14 6.30
CA LEU A 71 5.94 4.45 4.99
C LEU A 71 4.47 3.98 4.92
N THR A 72 3.70 4.65 4.07
CA THR A 72 2.32 4.23 3.81
C THR A 72 2.27 2.94 3.00
N VAL A 73 1.16 2.21 3.05
CA VAL A 73 0.98 0.96 2.30
C VAL A 73 1.20 1.18 0.80
N PHE A 74 0.66 2.26 0.24
CA PHE A 74 0.84 2.56 -1.19
C PHE A 74 2.27 2.97 -1.56
N ASP A 75 3.07 3.51 -0.62
CA ASP A 75 4.52 3.72 -0.83
C ASP A 75 5.26 2.39 -0.95
N ILE A 76 4.92 1.45 -0.05
CA ILE A 76 5.48 0.09 -0.05
C ILE A 76 5.17 -0.63 -1.37
N GLU A 77 3.91 -0.63 -1.77
CA GLU A 77 3.46 -1.23 -3.02
C GLU A 77 4.21 -0.64 -4.22
N TYR A 78 4.30 0.69 -4.28
CA TYR A 78 4.97 1.38 -5.37
C TYR A 78 6.49 1.09 -5.41
N LEU A 79 7.18 1.22 -4.27
CA LEU A 79 8.62 0.95 -4.18
C LEU A 79 8.94 -0.50 -4.56
N PHE A 80 8.17 -1.46 -4.04
CA PHE A 80 8.33 -2.86 -4.38
C PHE A 80 8.13 -3.11 -5.88
N THR A 81 7.10 -2.51 -6.49
CA THR A 81 6.85 -2.62 -7.93
C THR A 81 8.01 -2.04 -8.74
N GLN A 82 8.57 -0.89 -8.34
CA GLN A 82 9.75 -0.31 -9.00
C GLN A 82 10.97 -1.21 -8.89
N ILE A 83 11.26 -1.75 -7.71
CA ILE A 83 12.38 -2.67 -7.49
C ILE A 83 12.18 -3.95 -8.32
N ARG A 84 10.99 -4.55 -8.29
CA ARG A 84 10.67 -5.77 -9.03
C ARG A 84 10.78 -5.55 -10.55
N SER A 85 10.30 -4.43 -11.06
CA SER A 85 10.38 -4.11 -12.50
C SER A 85 11.81 -4.09 -13.01
N LYS A 86 12.77 -3.67 -12.17
CA LYS A 86 14.20 -3.66 -12.52
C LYS A 86 14.91 -4.97 -12.22
N SER A 87 14.29 -5.86 -11.46
CA SER A 87 14.89 -7.15 -11.08
C SER A 87 14.51 -8.27 -12.04
N VAL A 88 13.24 -8.38 -12.39
CA VAL A 88 12.68 -9.48 -13.21
C VAL A 88 12.34 -9.01 -14.63
N GLY A 89 11.92 -7.74 -14.77
CA GLY A 89 11.53 -7.15 -16.03
C GLY A 89 10.42 -6.12 -15.87
N GLU A 90 10.37 -5.18 -16.81
CA GLU A 90 9.39 -4.08 -16.80
C GLU A 90 8.00 -4.50 -17.28
N VAL A 91 7.88 -5.69 -17.87
CA VAL A 91 6.61 -6.21 -18.37
C VAL A 91 6.17 -7.37 -17.48
N SER A 92 4.95 -7.29 -16.96
CA SER A 92 4.25 -8.40 -16.29
C SER A 92 3.14 -8.90 -17.20
N THR A 93 2.97 -10.22 -17.27
CA THR A 93 1.85 -10.85 -18.01
C THR A 93 0.89 -11.43 -16.99
N ILE A 94 -0.36 -11.00 -17.06
CA ILE A 94 -1.42 -11.45 -16.16
C ILE A 94 -2.59 -12.01 -16.96
N ASN A 95 -3.38 -12.88 -16.33
CA ASN A 95 -4.58 -13.46 -16.91
C ASN A 95 -5.81 -12.69 -16.48
N ILE A 96 -6.53 -12.08 -17.42
CA ILE A 96 -7.76 -11.33 -17.16
C ILE A 96 -8.95 -12.03 -17.83
N SER A 97 -10.00 -12.27 -17.05
CA SER A 97 -11.25 -12.82 -17.58
C SER A 97 -12.01 -11.80 -18.40
N CYS A 98 -12.45 -12.18 -19.60
CA CYS A 98 -13.36 -11.37 -20.41
C CYS A 98 -14.69 -11.12 -19.67
N ALA A 99 -15.16 -9.89 -19.68
CA ALA A 99 -16.44 -9.51 -19.04
C ALA A 99 -17.63 -10.25 -19.64
N GLU A 100 -17.58 -10.51 -20.96
CA GLU A 100 -18.68 -11.15 -21.72
C GLU A 100 -18.62 -12.67 -21.64
N CYS A 101 -17.57 -13.30 -22.19
CA CYS A 101 -17.52 -14.76 -22.36
C CYS A 101 -16.72 -15.49 -21.27
N LYS A 102 -16.15 -14.79 -20.30
CA LYS A 102 -15.34 -15.32 -19.19
C LYS A 102 -14.05 -16.05 -19.60
N THR A 103 -13.68 -16.04 -20.88
CA THR A 103 -12.42 -16.60 -21.35
C THR A 103 -11.25 -15.82 -20.73
N GLN A 104 -10.23 -16.53 -20.24
CA GLN A 104 -8.99 -15.96 -19.76
C GLN A 104 -8.16 -15.43 -20.94
N ASN A 105 -7.66 -14.22 -20.82
CA ASN A 105 -6.81 -13.58 -21.82
C ASN A 105 -5.49 -13.18 -21.15
N GLU A 106 -4.39 -13.49 -21.81
CA GLU A 106 -3.07 -13.02 -21.38
C GLU A 106 -2.87 -11.55 -21.77
N VAL A 107 -2.66 -10.70 -20.79
CA VAL A 107 -2.48 -9.25 -21.00
C VAL A 107 -1.16 -8.80 -20.43
N SER A 108 -0.34 -8.17 -21.26
CA SER A 108 0.96 -7.61 -20.85
C SER A 108 0.83 -6.20 -20.31
N ILE A 109 1.43 -5.94 -19.14
CA ILE A 109 1.38 -4.66 -18.43
C ILE A 109 2.80 -4.13 -18.28
N ASP A 110 2.99 -2.88 -18.62
CA ASP A 110 4.24 -2.16 -18.42
C ASP A 110 4.29 -1.56 -17.00
N LEU A 111 5.00 -2.22 -16.10
CA LEU A 111 5.14 -1.83 -14.70
C LEU A 111 5.84 -0.48 -14.52
N SER A 112 6.64 -0.04 -15.50
CA SER A 112 7.33 1.26 -15.46
C SER A 112 6.38 2.45 -15.57
N LYS A 113 5.18 2.23 -16.10
CA LYS A 113 4.14 3.24 -16.29
C LYS A 113 3.17 3.37 -15.12
N ILE A 114 3.25 2.47 -14.16
CA ILE A 114 2.38 2.50 -12.99
C ILE A 114 2.69 3.71 -12.12
N LYS A 115 1.64 4.42 -11.72
CA LYS A 115 1.74 5.62 -10.87
C LYS A 115 0.77 5.52 -9.71
N VAL A 116 1.17 6.13 -8.60
CA VAL A 116 0.27 6.41 -7.47
C VAL A 116 -0.11 7.88 -7.53
N ASN A 117 -1.40 8.16 -7.53
CA ASN A 117 -1.90 9.53 -7.56
C ASN A 117 -2.21 9.97 -6.11
N VAL A 118 -1.29 10.71 -5.51
CA VAL A 118 -1.44 11.21 -4.14
C VAL A 118 -1.93 12.66 -4.19
N PRO A 119 -3.08 12.99 -3.59
CA PRO A 119 -3.55 14.36 -3.48
C PRO A 119 -2.53 15.25 -2.75
N LYS A 120 -2.38 16.49 -3.18
CA LYS A 120 -1.43 17.45 -2.58
C LYS A 120 -1.78 17.84 -1.14
N THR A 121 -3.05 17.73 -0.78
CA THR A 121 -3.56 18.07 0.55
C THR A 121 -4.42 16.93 1.07
N ILE A 122 -4.15 16.52 2.30
CA ILE A 122 -4.99 15.55 3.00
C ILE A 122 -6.28 16.28 3.43
N LYS A 123 -7.39 15.59 3.28
CA LYS A 123 -8.71 16.14 3.57
C LYS A 123 -8.91 16.34 5.06
N SER A 124 -9.37 17.52 5.46
CA SER A 124 -9.91 17.77 6.79
C SER A 124 -11.45 17.77 6.77
N ILE A 125 -12.05 17.36 7.87
CA ILE A 125 -13.50 17.26 8.03
C ILE A 125 -13.93 18.23 9.12
N LYS A 126 -14.81 19.17 8.79
CA LYS A 126 -15.41 20.06 9.77
C LYS A 126 -16.52 19.29 10.52
N LEU A 127 -16.31 19.03 11.81
CA LEU A 127 -17.26 18.32 12.68
C LEU A 127 -18.28 19.27 13.32
N ALA A 128 -17.82 20.46 13.74
CA ALA A 128 -18.60 21.55 14.30
C ALA A 128 -17.97 22.89 13.91
N ASP A 129 -18.54 24.02 14.38
CA ASP A 129 -18.02 25.35 14.00
C ASP A 129 -16.59 25.60 14.51
N ASP A 130 -16.27 25.03 15.63
CA ASP A 130 -14.99 25.13 16.35
C ASP A 130 -14.17 23.81 16.35
N MET A 131 -14.63 22.77 15.63
CA MET A 131 -13.97 21.46 15.58
C MET A 131 -13.66 21.01 14.17
N THR A 132 -12.38 20.77 13.89
CA THR A 132 -11.90 20.24 12.61
C THR A 132 -11.08 18.97 12.84
N LEU A 133 -11.54 17.87 12.25
CA LEU A 133 -10.83 16.59 12.25
C LEU A 133 -9.83 16.58 11.10
N LYS A 134 -8.56 16.30 11.41
CA LYS A 134 -7.53 16.01 10.43
C LYS A 134 -7.38 14.52 10.24
N LEU A 135 -7.18 14.10 9.01
CA LEU A 135 -6.97 12.71 8.63
C LEU A 135 -5.54 12.52 8.13
N LYS A 136 -5.03 11.31 8.26
CA LYS A 136 -3.71 10.89 7.76
C LYS A 136 -3.80 9.62 6.94
N TYR A 137 -2.77 9.37 6.14
CA TYR A 137 -2.58 8.07 5.52
C TYR A 137 -1.92 7.14 6.54
N PRO A 138 -2.50 5.95 6.82
CA PRO A 138 -1.93 5.04 7.79
C PRO A 138 -0.58 4.50 7.29
N VAL A 139 0.38 4.38 8.20
CA VAL A 139 1.69 3.79 7.90
C VAL A 139 1.64 2.26 8.05
N LEU A 140 2.61 1.58 7.45
CA LEU A 140 2.66 0.12 7.46
C LEU A 140 2.63 -0.46 8.88
N ALA A 141 3.35 0.14 9.84
CA ALA A 141 3.36 -0.30 11.23
C ALA A 141 1.93 -0.33 11.82
N GLU A 142 1.18 0.78 11.70
CA GLU A 142 -0.19 0.88 12.23
C GLU A 142 -1.12 -0.16 11.62
N VAL A 143 -1.02 -0.36 10.29
CA VAL A 143 -1.84 -1.36 9.60
C VAL A 143 -1.48 -2.78 10.04
N THR A 144 -0.18 -3.08 10.17
CA THR A 144 0.30 -4.41 10.59
C THR A 144 -0.12 -4.72 12.02
N ASP A 145 0.07 -3.77 12.95
CA ASP A 145 -0.33 -3.92 14.35
C ASP A 145 -1.84 -4.15 14.48
N THR A 146 -2.65 -3.37 13.74
CA THR A 146 -4.10 -3.53 13.70
C THR A 146 -4.50 -4.91 13.14
N MET A 147 -3.84 -5.40 12.09
CA MET A 147 -4.12 -6.74 11.53
C MET A 147 -3.81 -7.85 12.54
N ILE A 148 -2.67 -7.76 13.26
CA ILE A 148 -2.28 -8.72 14.28
C ILE A 148 -3.29 -8.74 15.42
N ASP A 149 -3.66 -7.58 15.95
CA ASP A 149 -4.65 -7.44 17.02
C ASP A 149 -5.99 -8.04 16.60
N ASN A 150 -6.43 -7.78 15.38
CA ASN A 150 -7.70 -8.27 14.85
C ASN A 150 -7.70 -9.79 14.67
N GLU A 151 -6.57 -10.37 14.24
CA GLU A 151 -6.42 -11.82 14.11
C GLU A 151 -6.41 -12.52 15.48
N HIS A 152 -5.63 -11.99 16.43
CA HIS A 152 -5.56 -12.54 17.79
C HIS A 152 -6.89 -12.49 18.53
N ASN A 153 -7.68 -11.44 18.35
CA ASN A 153 -8.94 -11.22 19.04
C ASN A 153 -10.17 -11.78 18.28
N ASN A 154 -9.98 -12.35 17.09
CA ASN A 154 -11.06 -12.89 16.25
C ASN A 154 -12.19 -11.89 16.02
N VAL A 155 -11.83 -10.63 15.77
CA VAL A 155 -12.80 -9.52 15.65
C VAL A 155 -13.66 -9.62 14.39
N SER A 156 -14.88 -9.11 14.46
CA SER A 156 -15.80 -9.09 13.33
C SER A 156 -15.27 -8.20 12.18
N GLN A 157 -15.75 -8.47 10.95
CA GLN A 157 -15.42 -7.61 9.80
C GLN A 157 -15.80 -6.14 10.03
N THR A 158 -16.91 -5.89 10.72
CA THR A 158 -17.32 -4.53 11.09
C THR A 158 -16.28 -3.87 11.98
N GLN A 159 -15.77 -4.58 13.00
CA GLN A 159 -14.74 -4.05 13.88
C GLN A 159 -13.44 -3.75 13.12
N GLN A 160 -13.03 -4.62 12.19
CA GLN A 160 -11.85 -4.39 11.35
C GLN A 160 -11.96 -3.09 10.55
N ILE A 161 -13.17 -2.78 10.04
CA ILE A 161 -13.41 -1.52 9.33
C ILE A 161 -13.26 -0.33 10.30
N PHE A 162 -13.83 -0.40 11.49
CA PHE A 162 -13.70 0.67 12.48
C PHE A 162 -12.25 0.87 12.93
N ASP A 163 -11.50 -0.21 13.13
CA ASP A 163 -10.07 -0.14 13.48
C ASP A 163 -9.26 0.53 12.35
N LEU A 164 -9.55 0.21 11.09
CA LEU A 164 -8.92 0.87 9.95
C LEU A 164 -9.27 2.36 9.86
N LEU A 165 -10.53 2.72 10.13
CA LEU A 165 -10.95 4.12 10.18
C LEU A 165 -10.22 4.87 11.31
N ALA A 166 -10.08 4.25 12.48
CA ALA A 166 -9.45 4.86 13.65
C ALA A 166 -7.97 5.22 13.40
N ILE A 167 -7.19 4.34 12.76
CA ILE A 167 -5.77 4.63 12.45
C ILE A 167 -5.59 5.71 11.37
N CYS A 168 -6.65 6.07 10.65
CA CYS A 168 -6.64 7.19 9.71
C CYS A 168 -6.92 8.55 10.38
N LEU A 169 -7.30 8.60 11.65
CA LEU A 169 -7.45 9.83 12.39
C LEU A 169 -6.08 10.37 12.81
N ASP A 170 -5.81 11.63 12.53
CA ASP A 170 -4.53 12.28 12.88
C ASP A 170 -4.67 13.12 14.13
N SER A 171 -5.47 14.18 14.03
CA SER A 171 -5.68 15.11 15.13
C SER A 171 -7.04 15.80 15.08
N LEU A 172 -7.52 16.26 16.22
CA LEU A 172 -8.70 17.10 16.38
C LEU A 172 -8.24 18.53 16.73
N GLU A 173 -8.54 19.48 15.86
CA GLU A 173 -8.35 20.92 16.15
C GLU A 173 -9.64 21.49 16.71
N THR A 174 -9.53 22.13 17.88
CA THR A 174 -10.59 22.91 18.53
C THR A 174 -10.21 24.39 18.59
N ALA A 175 -11.07 25.23 19.13
CA ALA A 175 -10.73 26.65 19.34
C ALA A 175 -9.61 26.86 20.37
N GLU A 176 -9.39 25.91 21.26
CA GLU A 176 -8.47 26.03 22.40
C GLU A 176 -7.19 25.24 22.22
N GLU A 177 -7.27 24.05 21.58
CA GLU A 177 -6.13 23.12 21.51
C GLU A 177 -6.21 22.21 20.27
N GLN A 178 -5.09 21.54 20.00
CA GLN A 178 -4.98 20.45 19.04
C GLN A 178 -4.68 19.14 19.79
N ILE A 179 -5.56 18.16 19.68
CA ILE A 179 -5.45 16.84 20.30
C ILE A 179 -4.94 15.87 19.25
N SER A 180 -3.83 15.19 19.52
CA SER A 180 -3.28 14.13 18.66
C SER A 180 -3.88 12.78 19.04
N PHE A 181 -4.49 12.06 18.10
CA PHE A 181 -5.01 10.72 18.37
C PHE A 181 -3.93 9.66 18.60
N ALA A 182 -2.68 9.95 18.24
CA ALA A 182 -1.55 9.05 18.54
C ALA A 182 -1.19 9.03 20.03
N ASP A 183 -1.56 10.08 20.78
CA ASP A 183 -1.30 10.22 22.21
C ASP A 183 -2.47 9.73 23.09
N GLU A 184 -3.59 9.37 22.46
CA GLU A 184 -4.81 8.94 23.15
C GLU A 184 -4.94 7.40 23.18
N PRO A 185 -5.55 6.83 24.25
CA PRO A 185 -5.86 5.41 24.31
C PRO A 185 -6.77 4.97 23.15
N LYS A 186 -6.54 3.77 22.61
CA LYS A 186 -7.32 3.21 21.49
C LYS A 186 -8.84 3.22 21.77
N GLU A 187 -9.22 2.95 23.01
CA GLU A 187 -10.62 2.94 23.47
C GLU A 187 -11.27 4.32 23.37
N GLU A 188 -10.53 5.39 23.70
CA GLU A 188 -11.00 6.77 23.60
C GLU A 188 -11.16 7.21 22.14
N VAL A 189 -10.19 6.85 21.28
CA VAL A 189 -10.27 7.11 19.84
C VAL A 189 -11.49 6.40 19.23
N MET A 190 -11.73 5.15 19.64
CA MET A 190 -12.87 4.38 19.17
C MET A 190 -14.20 4.99 19.65
N ALA A 191 -14.31 5.35 20.93
CA ALA A 191 -15.48 6.00 21.48
C ALA A 191 -15.76 7.34 20.78
N PHE A 192 -14.72 8.10 20.45
CA PHE A 192 -14.84 9.33 19.66
C PHE A 192 -15.42 9.05 18.27
N LEU A 193 -14.90 8.07 17.55
CA LEU A 193 -15.38 7.68 16.22
C LEU A 193 -16.85 7.21 16.26
N GLU A 194 -17.24 6.44 17.28
CA GLU A 194 -18.61 5.96 17.51
C GLU A 194 -19.60 7.09 17.85
N SER A 195 -19.10 8.24 18.31
CA SER A 195 -19.92 9.42 18.59
C SER A 195 -20.37 10.19 17.33
N PHE A 196 -19.82 9.84 16.15
CA PHE A 196 -20.12 10.53 14.91
C PHE A 196 -21.55 10.26 14.45
N ASN A 197 -22.19 11.31 13.93
CA ASN A 197 -23.42 11.10 13.16
C ASN A 197 -23.10 10.50 11.78
N ASN A 198 -24.12 9.96 11.10
CA ASN A 198 -23.97 9.28 9.82
C ASN A 198 -23.23 10.13 8.77
N LYS A 199 -23.47 11.44 8.74
CA LYS A 199 -22.84 12.33 7.74
C LYS A 199 -21.33 12.52 8.01
N GLN A 200 -20.94 12.63 9.27
CA GLN A 200 -19.53 12.72 9.68
C GLN A 200 -18.82 11.41 9.42
N PHE A 201 -19.42 10.30 9.80
CA PHE A 201 -18.89 8.96 9.57
C PHE A 201 -18.67 8.67 8.08
N GLU A 202 -19.65 8.98 7.22
CA GLU A 202 -19.53 8.82 5.77
C GLU A 202 -18.36 9.62 5.16
N GLN A 203 -18.02 10.77 5.73
CA GLN A 203 -16.87 11.55 5.24
C GLN A 203 -15.53 10.85 5.55
N VAL A 204 -15.40 10.24 6.75
CA VAL A 204 -14.21 9.46 7.13
C VAL A 204 -14.13 8.17 6.30
N ARG A 205 -15.27 7.45 6.17
CA ARG A 205 -15.36 6.25 5.34
C ARG A 205 -14.92 6.53 3.90
N LYS A 206 -15.43 7.60 3.32
CA LYS A 206 -15.07 8.02 1.96
C LYS A 206 -13.58 8.34 1.84
N PHE A 207 -12.96 8.94 2.86
CA PHE A 207 -11.52 9.18 2.84
C PHE A 207 -10.75 7.86 2.75
N VAL A 208 -11.14 6.85 3.52
CA VAL A 208 -10.49 5.52 3.51
C VAL A 208 -10.73 4.79 2.18
N GLU A 209 -11.93 4.88 1.61
CA GLU A 209 -12.23 4.33 0.28
C GLU A 209 -11.41 4.99 -0.84
N ASP A 210 -11.10 6.28 -0.68
CA ASP A 210 -10.35 7.10 -1.63
C ASP A 210 -8.82 7.14 -1.32
N LEU A 211 -8.31 6.28 -0.42
CA LEU A 211 -6.87 6.21 -0.14
C LEU A 211 -6.07 6.04 -1.44
N PRO A 212 -4.91 6.69 -1.55
CA PRO A 212 -4.04 6.51 -2.70
C PRO A 212 -3.71 5.03 -2.91
N GLN A 213 -3.77 4.57 -4.14
CA GLN A 213 -3.48 3.20 -4.53
C GLN A 213 -2.73 3.21 -5.84
N MET A 214 -1.93 2.19 -6.09
CA MET A 214 -1.48 1.90 -7.44
C MET A 214 -2.68 1.54 -8.29
N LYS A 215 -2.85 2.25 -9.42
CA LYS A 215 -3.92 1.99 -10.38
C LYS A 215 -3.35 1.98 -11.79
N HIS A 216 -3.84 1.05 -12.59
CA HIS A 216 -3.52 0.98 -14.01
C HIS A 216 -4.74 0.50 -14.80
N ASP A 217 -5.18 1.33 -15.74
CA ASP A 217 -6.28 0.96 -16.63
C ASP A 217 -5.73 0.17 -17.81
N VAL A 218 -6.26 -1.03 -17.97
CA VAL A 218 -5.88 -1.99 -19.00
C VAL A 218 -7.03 -2.13 -19.97
N LYS A 219 -6.73 -1.98 -21.25
CA LYS A 219 -7.69 -2.20 -22.35
C LYS A 219 -7.18 -3.36 -23.20
N PHE A 220 -8.03 -4.33 -23.43
CA PHE A 220 -7.71 -5.47 -24.29
C PHE A 220 -8.93 -5.98 -25.03
N LYS A 221 -8.70 -6.59 -26.19
CA LYS A 221 -9.72 -7.26 -26.99
C LYS A 221 -9.67 -8.75 -26.67
N CYS A 222 -10.82 -9.34 -26.35
CA CYS A 222 -10.90 -10.77 -26.06
C CYS A 222 -10.54 -11.62 -27.29
N GLU A 223 -9.64 -12.58 -27.12
CA GLU A 223 -9.20 -13.47 -28.19
C GLU A 223 -10.31 -14.40 -28.66
N SER A 224 -11.31 -14.70 -27.83
CA SER A 224 -12.38 -15.63 -28.12
C SER A 224 -13.61 -14.98 -28.74
N CYS A 225 -14.12 -13.88 -28.18
CA CYS A 225 -15.37 -13.23 -28.60
C CYS A 225 -15.20 -11.82 -29.15
N GLU A 226 -13.96 -11.34 -29.26
CA GLU A 226 -13.59 -10.03 -29.78
C GLU A 226 -14.19 -8.83 -29.00
N HIS A 227 -14.76 -9.08 -27.81
CA HIS A 227 -15.27 -8.03 -26.94
C HIS A 227 -14.14 -7.13 -26.44
N ASP A 228 -14.36 -5.80 -26.50
CA ASP A 228 -13.44 -4.81 -25.96
C ASP A 228 -13.62 -4.71 -24.44
N ASN A 229 -12.57 -5.03 -23.69
CA ASN A 229 -12.57 -5.02 -22.23
C ASN A 229 -11.77 -3.83 -21.71
N GLU A 230 -12.26 -3.24 -20.62
CA GLU A 230 -11.55 -2.23 -19.85
C GLU A 230 -11.59 -2.61 -18.37
N VAL A 231 -10.40 -2.80 -17.77
CA VAL A 231 -10.25 -3.26 -16.39
C VAL A 231 -9.25 -2.35 -15.67
N THR A 232 -9.61 -1.86 -14.49
CA THR A 232 -8.69 -1.12 -13.61
C THR A 232 -8.06 -2.10 -12.62
N LEU A 233 -6.76 -2.28 -12.72
CA LEU A 233 -5.95 -3.03 -11.75
C LEU A 233 -5.61 -2.14 -10.56
N LYS A 234 -5.59 -2.73 -9.35
CA LYS A 234 -5.35 -2.00 -8.09
C LYS A 234 -4.47 -2.81 -7.15
N GLY A 235 -3.54 -2.11 -6.49
CA GLY A 235 -2.63 -2.75 -5.55
C GLY A 235 -1.67 -3.74 -6.20
N THR A 236 -0.76 -4.32 -5.43
CA THR A 236 0.26 -5.26 -5.94
C THR A 236 -0.32 -6.59 -6.41
N SER A 237 -1.40 -7.08 -5.77
CA SER A 237 -2.00 -8.38 -6.08
C SER A 237 -2.56 -8.51 -7.50
N ASP A 238 -2.94 -7.41 -8.13
CA ASP A 238 -3.49 -7.43 -9.49
C ASP A 238 -2.39 -7.39 -10.57
N PHE A 239 -1.16 -7.10 -10.19
CA PHE A 239 -0.03 -6.95 -11.11
C PHE A 239 0.90 -8.16 -11.16
N PHE A 240 0.74 -9.14 -10.23
CA PHE A 240 1.67 -10.27 -10.10
C PHE A 240 1.01 -11.63 -9.88
#